data_212d67766ebd0404215b0b4a1f2220ad
#
_entry.id   212d67766ebd0404215b0b4a1f2220ad
#
_cell.length_a   1.000
_cell.length_b   1.000
_cell.length_c   1.000
_cell.angle_alpha   90.00
_cell.angle_beta   90.00
_cell.angle_gamma   90.00
#
_symmetry.space_group_name_H-M   'P 1'
#
loop_
_entity.id
_entity.type
_entity.pdbx_description
1 polymer ?
#
loop_
_entity_poly.entity_id
_entity_poly.type
_entity_poly.pdbx_seq_one_letter_code
_entity_poly.pdbx_strand_id
1 'polypeptide(L)'
;MGITGNSALFTKYLEANGAAMKDAGGKDIKDNVKGSQCWCPITNLDTADEAYEWNMGQYYSTNTRADGTFTKLLSDDLAAEYVKYVNAIKLKDPKGNELTLTETNKGTYYDFLKSVIEESLNNFFNDTTFPYTPEVRPGPGPFPPETESELGVTYNNISEYIAAKNNGTEWLLYDETTKKASIKSVGDFVKNCKNAKKNVAAFDDLNYGQAENRVFGTNTAEKVKHFDQILYDLLNTNKDKYAEKGDWKETYPDEYLNDFGDEDSMGNNVTTRLNIYNPMYYLIDYYDGYKTSDVADHFRINTGLFQSDTGNVVEMNLYLALLNYGKDVEFTTVWEKEHVEAERTGTSTANFISWVTEIEKGEGSDTTDNNFSNIINISYFLYLLSLLILF
;
A
#
# COMPACT_ATOMS: atom_id res chain seq x y z
N MET A 1 -4.33 11.02 -1.97
CA MET A 1 -5.25 9.96 -1.52
C MET A 1 -6.46 9.96 -2.43
N GLY A 2 -6.41 9.23 -3.51
CA GLY A 2 -7.51 9.07 -4.46
C GLY A 2 -8.26 7.78 -4.21
N ILE A 3 -8.54 7.45 -2.94
CA ILE A 3 -9.06 6.15 -2.66
C ILE A 3 -10.53 6.22 -2.44
N THR A 4 -11.15 5.46 -3.28
CA THR A 4 -12.52 5.02 -3.21
C THR A 4 -13.49 6.15 -2.99
N GLY A 5 -14.30 6.37 -3.95
CA GLY A 5 -15.52 7.09 -3.75
C GLY A 5 -16.26 6.57 -2.53
N ASN A 6 -15.79 6.92 -1.35
CA ASN A 6 -16.62 6.88 -0.18
C ASN A 6 -17.41 8.17 -0.08
N SER A 7 -18.06 8.46 -1.19
CA SER A 7 -18.86 9.65 -1.37
C SER A 7 -19.94 9.72 -0.30
N ALA A 8 -20.60 8.61 0.01
CA ALA A 8 -21.68 8.61 0.98
C ALA A 8 -21.25 9.00 2.40
N LEU A 9 -20.05 8.56 2.84
CA LEU A 9 -19.52 8.94 4.15
C LEU A 9 -18.97 10.36 4.15
N PHE A 10 -18.29 10.78 3.10
CA PHE A 10 -17.80 12.16 2.95
C PHE A 10 -18.96 13.15 2.88
N THR A 11 -20.02 12.82 2.13
CA THR A 11 -21.24 13.62 2.08
C THR A 11 -21.92 13.68 3.46
N LYS A 12 -22.08 12.56 4.15
CA LYS A 12 -22.62 12.53 5.52
C LYS A 12 -21.78 13.34 6.48
N TYR A 13 -20.45 13.27 6.35
CA TYR A 13 -19.53 14.08 7.17
C TYR A 13 -19.71 15.56 6.90
N LEU A 14 -19.82 15.99 5.65
CA LEU A 14 -20.06 17.39 5.27
C LEU A 14 -21.46 17.85 5.70
N GLU A 15 -22.48 17.03 5.52
CA GLU A 15 -23.85 17.30 5.96
C GLU A 15 -23.94 17.48 7.47
N ALA A 16 -23.30 16.61 8.23
CA ALA A 16 -23.23 16.70 9.69
C ALA A 16 -22.56 17.99 10.18
N ASN A 17 -21.64 18.55 9.35
CA ASN A 17 -21.01 19.85 9.61
C ASN A 17 -21.79 21.05 9.03
N GLY A 18 -23.01 20.86 8.52
CA GLY A 18 -23.81 21.90 7.89
C GLY A 18 -23.34 22.32 6.49
N ALA A 19 -22.47 21.54 5.87
CA ALA A 19 -21.93 21.79 4.53
C ALA A 19 -22.64 20.88 3.51
N ALA A 20 -23.94 21.04 3.33
CA ALA A 20 -24.66 20.37 2.24
C ALA A 20 -24.07 20.83 0.90
N MET A 21 -23.46 19.90 0.16
CA MET A 21 -22.93 20.18 -1.16
C MET A 21 -24.08 20.24 -2.16
N LYS A 22 -24.52 21.47 -2.49
CA LYS A 22 -25.54 21.71 -3.49
C LYS A 22 -24.99 22.59 -4.61
N ASP A 23 -25.44 22.33 -5.83
CA ASP A 23 -25.16 23.22 -6.96
C ASP A 23 -25.91 24.54 -6.83
N ALA A 24 -25.67 25.46 -7.75
CA ALA A 24 -26.33 26.80 -7.77
C ALA A 24 -27.85 26.71 -7.93
N GLY A 25 -28.40 25.57 -8.37
CA GLY A 25 -29.81 25.30 -8.49
C GLY A 25 -30.42 24.61 -7.23
N GLY A 26 -29.61 24.36 -6.21
CA GLY A 26 -30.02 23.69 -4.97
C GLY A 26 -30.11 22.16 -5.08
N LYS A 27 -29.61 21.55 -6.16
CA LYS A 27 -29.54 20.13 -6.37
C LYS A 27 -28.31 19.57 -5.67
N ASP A 28 -28.44 18.40 -5.07
CA ASP A 28 -27.33 17.70 -4.43
C ASP A 28 -26.22 17.41 -5.43
N ILE A 29 -25.01 17.85 -5.10
CA ILE A 29 -23.82 17.50 -5.86
C ILE A 29 -23.40 16.10 -5.46
N LYS A 30 -23.30 15.22 -6.45
CA LYS A 30 -22.74 13.89 -6.22
C LYS A 30 -21.22 14.01 -6.13
N ASP A 31 -20.65 13.36 -5.13
CA ASP A 31 -19.22 13.32 -4.86
C ASP A 31 -18.58 11.98 -5.26
N ASN A 32 -19.36 11.07 -5.85
CA ASN A 32 -18.86 9.81 -6.37
C ASN A 32 -17.90 10.05 -7.53
N VAL A 33 -16.70 9.50 -7.41
CA VAL A 33 -15.69 9.53 -8.46
C VAL A 33 -15.84 8.31 -9.38
N LYS A 34 -15.50 8.49 -10.64
CA LYS A 34 -15.64 7.46 -11.67
C LYS A 34 -14.53 6.41 -11.59
N GLY A 35 -13.33 6.86 -11.30
CA GLY A 35 -12.16 6.00 -11.17
C GLY A 35 -11.11 6.60 -10.24
N SER A 36 -10.17 5.77 -9.85
CA SER A 36 -9.04 6.15 -8.99
C SER A 36 -7.74 5.55 -9.49
N GLN A 37 -6.72 6.38 -9.66
CA GLN A 37 -5.36 5.93 -9.91
C GLN A 37 -4.48 6.17 -8.68
N CYS A 38 -3.68 5.16 -8.31
CA CYS A 38 -2.79 5.20 -7.17
C CYS A 38 -1.40 4.69 -7.55
N TRP A 39 -0.36 5.35 -7.02
CA TRP A 39 1.02 4.85 -7.05
C TRP A 39 1.47 4.57 -5.62
N CYS A 40 1.91 3.35 -5.36
CA CYS A 40 2.38 2.88 -4.06
C CYS A 40 1.45 3.30 -2.90
N PRO A 41 0.13 3.08 -2.99
CA PRO A 41 -0.80 3.57 -1.97
C PRO A 41 -0.59 2.85 -0.64
N ILE A 42 -0.58 3.61 0.46
CA ILE A 42 -0.81 3.05 1.79
C ILE A 42 -2.31 3.06 2.08
N THR A 43 -2.85 1.90 2.34
CA THR A 43 -4.24 1.67 2.73
C THR A 43 -4.27 0.67 3.88
N ASN A 44 -5.43 0.35 4.43
CA ASN A 44 -5.52 -0.65 5.50
C ASN A 44 -4.61 -0.36 6.68
N LEU A 45 -4.69 0.86 7.20
CA LEU A 45 -3.89 1.24 8.36
C LEU A 45 -4.21 0.41 9.61
N ASP A 46 -5.34 -0.28 9.62
CA ASP A 46 -5.75 -1.24 10.65
C ASP A 46 -4.95 -2.55 10.67
N THR A 47 -4.17 -2.81 9.61
CA THR A 47 -3.32 -4.01 9.48
C THR A 47 -2.02 -3.71 8.73
N ALA A 48 -1.66 -2.44 8.59
CA ALA A 48 -0.47 -2.03 7.84
C ALA A 48 0.83 -2.43 8.55
N ASP A 49 0.84 -2.40 9.87
CA ASP A 49 1.97 -2.79 10.71
C ASP A 49 2.24 -4.29 10.59
N GLU A 50 1.19 -5.11 10.69
CA GLU A 50 1.25 -6.55 10.48
C GLU A 50 1.73 -6.91 9.07
N ALA A 51 1.17 -6.22 8.06
CA ALA A 51 1.55 -6.40 6.67
C ALA A 51 3.02 -6.06 6.43
N TYR A 52 3.53 -4.98 7.04
CA TYR A 52 4.92 -4.57 6.94
C TYR A 52 5.86 -5.60 7.56
N GLU A 53 5.53 -6.06 8.78
CA GLU A 53 6.36 -7.05 9.47
C GLU A 53 6.33 -8.41 8.78
N TRP A 54 5.18 -8.84 8.28
CA TRP A 54 5.07 -10.09 7.53
C TRP A 54 5.79 -10.02 6.17
N ASN A 55 5.63 -8.91 5.44
CA ASN A 55 6.20 -8.78 4.09
C ASN A 55 7.71 -8.52 4.12
N MET A 56 8.20 -7.78 5.12
CA MET A 56 9.60 -7.33 5.20
C MET A 56 10.24 -7.60 6.55
N GLY A 57 9.66 -7.13 7.64
CA GLY A 57 10.29 -7.05 8.96
C GLY A 57 10.81 -8.40 9.48
N GLN A 58 10.04 -9.48 9.30
CA GLN A 58 10.40 -10.82 9.74
C GLN A 58 11.74 -11.34 9.19
N TYR A 59 12.22 -10.78 8.08
CA TYR A 59 13.48 -11.22 7.46
C TYR A 59 14.71 -10.47 7.98
N TYR A 60 14.54 -9.54 8.92
CA TYR A 60 15.61 -8.75 9.51
C TYR A 60 15.78 -9.02 11.00
N SER A 61 17.02 -8.92 11.47
CA SER A 61 17.41 -9.08 12.88
C SER A 61 18.37 -7.96 13.32
N THR A 62 18.20 -6.77 12.77
CA THR A 62 19.02 -5.59 13.03
C THR A 62 18.18 -4.38 13.39
N ASN A 63 18.80 -3.34 13.90
CA ASN A 63 18.12 -2.10 14.31
C ASN A 63 17.00 -2.40 15.33
N THR A 64 15.79 -1.88 15.09
CA THR A 64 14.64 -2.11 15.96
C THR A 64 14.12 -3.56 15.96
N ARG A 65 14.68 -4.44 15.11
CA ARG A 65 14.39 -5.88 15.05
C ARG A 65 15.56 -6.74 15.53
N ALA A 66 16.48 -6.15 16.35
CA ALA A 66 17.63 -6.88 16.87
C ALA A 66 17.18 -8.02 17.79
N ASP A 67 17.85 -9.18 17.68
CA ASP A 67 17.55 -10.34 18.50
C ASP A 67 17.61 -10.00 20.00
N GLY A 68 16.65 -10.48 20.76
CA GLY A 68 16.56 -10.31 22.21
C GLY A 68 15.87 -9.00 22.65
N THR A 69 15.42 -8.13 21.74
CA THR A 69 14.65 -6.94 22.05
C THR A 69 13.13 -7.23 22.15
N PHE A 70 12.40 -6.37 22.83
CA PHE A 70 10.94 -6.36 22.84
C PHE A 70 10.40 -6.13 21.41
N THR A 71 10.97 -5.16 20.71
CA THR A 71 10.53 -4.82 19.36
C THR A 71 10.71 -5.97 18.36
N LYS A 72 11.72 -6.84 18.53
CA LYS A 72 11.82 -8.08 17.74
C LYS A 72 10.69 -9.05 18.03
N LEU A 73 10.35 -9.24 19.31
CA LEU A 73 9.21 -10.09 19.68
C LEU A 73 7.90 -9.55 19.11
N LEU A 74 7.70 -8.23 19.18
CA LEU A 74 6.54 -7.57 18.63
C LEU A 74 6.47 -7.72 17.10
N SER A 75 7.59 -7.55 16.39
CA SER A 75 7.68 -7.78 14.94
C SER A 75 7.23 -9.20 14.55
N ASP A 76 7.68 -10.20 15.30
CA ASP A 76 7.30 -11.59 15.04
C ASP A 76 5.82 -11.85 15.35
N ASP A 77 5.30 -11.26 16.42
CA ASP A 77 3.89 -11.39 16.80
C ASP A 77 2.98 -10.66 15.77
N LEU A 78 3.35 -9.47 15.28
CA LEU A 78 2.64 -8.76 14.21
C LEU A 78 2.62 -9.57 12.90
N ALA A 79 3.74 -10.14 12.51
CA ALA A 79 3.80 -11.01 11.34
C ALA A 79 2.88 -12.25 11.48
N ALA A 80 2.74 -12.79 12.71
CA ALA A 80 1.83 -13.89 12.99
C ALA A 80 0.35 -13.46 12.94
N GLU A 81 0.01 -12.24 13.39
CA GLU A 81 -1.34 -11.69 13.26
C GLU A 81 -1.71 -11.47 11.78
N TYR A 82 -0.76 -11.06 10.93
CA TYR A 82 -1.02 -10.96 9.49
C TYR A 82 -1.46 -12.28 8.87
N VAL A 83 -0.91 -13.41 9.29
CA VAL A 83 -1.34 -14.74 8.83
C VAL A 83 -2.81 -14.99 9.18
N LYS A 84 -3.26 -14.60 10.37
CA LYS A 84 -4.66 -14.72 10.78
C LYS A 84 -5.56 -13.81 9.95
N TYR A 85 -5.12 -12.57 9.73
CA TYR A 85 -5.85 -11.60 8.92
C TYR A 85 -6.06 -12.11 7.48
N VAL A 86 -5.00 -12.53 6.79
CA VAL A 86 -5.10 -13.09 5.42
C VAL A 86 -6.12 -14.21 5.34
N ASN A 87 -6.12 -15.13 6.30
CA ASN A 87 -7.07 -16.24 6.32
C ASN A 87 -8.52 -15.81 6.66
N ALA A 88 -8.67 -14.72 7.40
CA ALA A 88 -10.00 -14.21 7.77
C ALA A 88 -10.66 -13.44 6.62
N ILE A 89 -9.90 -12.68 5.83
CA ILE A 89 -10.44 -11.85 4.74
C ILE A 89 -10.83 -12.63 3.47
N LYS A 90 -10.38 -13.88 3.33
CA LYS A 90 -10.79 -14.83 2.27
C LYS A 90 -10.72 -14.29 0.84
N LEU A 91 -9.70 -13.51 0.54
CA LEU A 91 -9.47 -13.00 -0.81
C LEU A 91 -9.25 -14.15 -1.80
N LYS A 92 -9.68 -13.93 -3.04
CA LYS A 92 -9.53 -14.88 -4.15
C LYS A 92 -8.62 -14.31 -5.22
N ASP A 93 -7.84 -15.21 -5.81
CA ASP A 93 -7.04 -14.89 -6.99
C ASP A 93 -7.94 -14.55 -8.21
N PRO A 94 -7.37 -14.07 -9.34
CA PRO A 94 -8.13 -13.79 -10.57
C PRO A 94 -8.86 -15.00 -11.17
N LYS A 95 -8.54 -16.22 -10.72
CA LYS A 95 -9.18 -17.47 -11.16
C LYS A 95 -10.32 -17.90 -10.22
N GLY A 96 -10.52 -17.16 -9.12
CA GLY A 96 -11.55 -17.45 -8.13
C GLY A 96 -11.12 -18.42 -7.01
N ASN A 97 -9.86 -18.80 -6.92
CA ASN A 97 -9.36 -19.67 -5.86
C ASN A 97 -9.06 -18.85 -4.60
N GLU A 98 -9.49 -19.32 -3.45
CA GLU A 98 -9.21 -18.69 -2.17
C GLU A 98 -7.72 -18.72 -1.85
N LEU A 99 -7.20 -17.59 -1.37
CA LEU A 99 -5.81 -17.40 -1.00
C LEU A 99 -5.66 -17.53 0.52
N THR A 100 -4.80 -18.45 0.95
CA THR A 100 -4.60 -18.76 2.37
C THR A 100 -3.12 -18.88 2.71
N LEU A 101 -2.80 -18.66 3.98
CA LEU A 101 -1.50 -18.96 4.57
C LEU A 101 -1.65 -20.14 5.53
N THR A 102 -0.88 -21.21 5.35
CA THR A 102 -0.83 -22.37 6.24
C THR A 102 0.24 -22.24 7.31
N GLU A 103 1.29 -21.52 6.99
CA GLU A 103 2.39 -21.09 7.86
C GLU A 103 2.80 -19.68 7.41
N THR A 104 3.64 -19.01 8.15
CA THR A 104 4.09 -17.64 7.82
C THR A 104 4.56 -17.49 6.36
N ASN A 105 5.28 -18.47 5.83
CA ASN A 105 5.87 -18.42 4.49
C ASN A 105 5.39 -19.56 3.58
N LYS A 106 4.16 -20.02 3.75
CA LYS A 106 3.56 -21.09 2.95
C LYS A 106 2.07 -20.89 2.75
N GLY A 107 1.58 -21.31 1.61
CA GLY A 107 0.17 -21.31 1.25
C GLY A 107 -0.07 -20.60 -0.08
N THR A 108 -1.30 -20.66 -0.56
CA THR A 108 -1.67 -20.11 -1.87
C THR A 108 -1.49 -18.60 -1.95
N TYR A 109 -1.61 -17.88 -0.83
CA TYR A 109 -1.34 -16.44 -0.75
C TYR A 109 0.15 -16.13 -0.96
N TYR A 110 1.03 -16.87 -0.30
CA TYR A 110 2.47 -16.73 -0.48
C TYR A 110 2.91 -17.05 -1.92
N ASP A 111 2.37 -18.13 -2.50
CA ASP A 111 2.65 -18.53 -3.87
C ASP A 111 2.14 -17.48 -4.87
N PHE A 112 0.99 -16.87 -4.60
CA PHE A 112 0.45 -15.78 -5.42
C PHE A 112 1.35 -14.54 -5.37
N LEU A 113 1.77 -14.09 -4.18
CA LEU A 113 2.73 -12.98 -4.03
C LEU A 113 4.04 -13.28 -4.78
N LYS A 114 4.57 -14.49 -4.64
CA LYS A 114 5.77 -14.91 -5.37
C LYS A 114 5.57 -14.82 -6.87
N SER A 115 4.42 -15.27 -7.39
CA SER A 115 4.10 -15.18 -8.82
C SER A 115 4.00 -13.73 -9.32
N VAL A 116 3.46 -12.81 -8.51
CA VAL A 116 3.41 -11.37 -8.83
C VAL A 116 4.81 -10.77 -8.95
N ILE A 117 5.72 -11.14 -8.05
CA ILE A 117 7.12 -10.69 -8.09
C ILE A 117 7.82 -11.25 -9.35
N GLU A 118 7.63 -12.54 -9.64
CA GLU A 118 8.23 -13.19 -10.80
C GLU A 118 7.66 -12.66 -12.13
N GLU A 119 6.39 -12.32 -12.17
CA GLU A 119 5.77 -11.68 -13.33
C GLU A 119 6.39 -10.30 -13.60
N SER A 120 6.55 -9.49 -12.55
CA SER A 120 7.19 -8.17 -12.66
C SER A 120 8.63 -8.26 -13.17
N LEU A 121 9.41 -9.22 -12.66
CA LEU A 121 10.78 -9.50 -13.12
C LEU A 121 10.81 -9.91 -14.61
N ASN A 122 9.92 -10.79 -15.01
CA ASN A 122 9.83 -11.23 -16.41
C ASN A 122 9.36 -10.09 -17.34
N ASN A 123 8.45 -9.25 -16.86
CA ASN A 123 8.05 -8.04 -17.58
C ASN A 123 9.22 -7.08 -17.75
N PHE A 124 10.02 -6.87 -16.72
CA PHE A 124 11.23 -6.06 -16.80
C PHE A 124 12.19 -6.57 -17.88
N PHE A 125 12.46 -7.89 -17.96
CA PHE A 125 13.32 -8.44 -19.00
C PHE A 125 12.72 -8.36 -20.41
N ASN A 126 11.41 -8.45 -20.53
CA ASN A 126 10.74 -8.30 -21.82
C ASN A 126 10.76 -6.86 -22.35
N ASP A 127 10.69 -5.89 -21.46
CA ASP A 127 10.61 -4.46 -21.78
C ASP A 127 12.00 -3.82 -21.91
N THR A 128 13.04 -4.44 -21.33
CA THR A 128 14.39 -3.88 -21.28
C THR A 128 15.23 -4.29 -22.47
N THR A 129 15.82 -3.31 -23.13
CA THR A 129 16.83 -3.54 -24.17
C THR A 129 18.22 -3.55 -23.55
N PHE A 130 18.96 -4.62 -23.74
CA PHE A 130 20.37 -4.72 -23.33
C PHE A 130 21.29 -4.25 -24.47
N PRO A 131 22.45 -3.57 -24.18
CA PRO A 131 22.95 -3.27 -22.84
C PRO A 131 22.06 -2.30 -22.06
N TYR A 132 21.89 -2.59 -20.77
CA TYR A 132 21.02 -1.84 -19.85
C TYR A 132 21.86 -1.17 -18.77
N THR A 133 21.61 0.11 -18.55
CA THR A 133 22.14 0.88 -17.41
C THR A 133 20.98 1.38 -16.58
N PRO A 134 20.87 1.01 -15.30
CA PRO A 134 19.80 1.51 -14.43
C PRO A 134 19.77 3.04 -14.42
N GLU A 135 18.58 3.61 -14.56
CA GLU A 135 18.39 5.05 -14.44
C GLU A 135 18.46 5.46 -12.97
N VAL A 136 19.40 6.35 -12.68
CA VAL A 136 19.41 7.05 -11.41
C VAL A 136 18.38 8.15 -11.48
N ARG A 137 17.28 7.99 -10.77
CA ARG A 137 16.35 9.11 -10.56
C ARG A 137 16.75 9.83 -9.27
N PRO A 138 16.93 11.16 -9.30
CA PRO A 138 16.86 11.92 -8.08
C PRO A 138 15.45 11.72 -7.52
N GLY A 139 15.34 11.19 -6.30
CA GLY A 139 14.07 11.05 -5.61
C GLY A 139 13.40 12.43 -5.49
N PRO A 140 12.07 12.52 -5.42
CA PRO A 140 11.35 13.76 -5.16
C PRO A 140 11.50 14.19 -3.70
N GLY A 141 12.72 14.47 -3.23
CA GLY A 141 12.96 14.87 -1.85
C GLY A 141 14.43 14.97 -1.48
N PRO A 142 14.74 15.41 -0.25
CA PRO A 142 16.09 15.58 0.24
C PRO A 142 16.83 14.26 0.56
N PHE A 143 16.23 13.11 0.25
CA PHE A 143 16.82 11.81 0.54
C PHE A 143 17.67 11.33 -0.63
N PRO A 144 18.93 10.93 -0.38
CA PRO A 144 19.77 10.33 -1.41
C PRO A 144 19.14 9.03 -1.91
N PRO A 145 19.33 8.66 -3.19
CA PRO A 145 18.90 7.36 -3.69
C PRO A 145 19.54 6.24 -2.87
N GLU A 146 18.74 5.24 -2.49
CA GLU A 146 19.20 4.16 -1.59
C GLU A 146 20.24 3.22 -2.22
N THR A 147 20.49 3.33 -3.52
CA THR A 147 21.37 2.44 -4.30
C THR A 147 22.51 3.18 -5.01
N GLU A 148 23.29 3.97 -4.27
CA GLU A 148 24.53 4.58 -4.85
C GLU A 148 25.51 3.54 -5.46
N SER A 149 25.44 2.27 -5.04
CA SER A 149 26.34 1.22 -5.50
C SER A 149 26.10 0.74 -6.93
N GLU A 150 24.95 1.04 -7.53
CA GLU A 150 24.59 0.63 -8.91
C GLU A 150 24.73 1.77 -9.93
N LEU A 151 25.12 2.94 -9.49
CA LEU A 151 25.29 4.12 -10.33
C LEU A 151 26.31 3.88 -11.46
N GLY A 152 25.84 3.92 -12.71
CA GLY A 152 26.69 3.81 -13.89
C GLY A 152 27.13 2.40 -14.26
N VAL A 153 26.62 1.36 -13.57
CA VAL A 153 26.87 -0.03 -13.97
C VAL A 153 26.03 -0.35 -15.20
N THR A 154 26.66 -0.87 -16.25
CA THR A 154 26.00 -1.31 -17.47
C THR A 154 26.04 -2.82 -17.55
N TYR A 155 24.88 -3.43 -17.74
CA TYR A 155 24.72 -4.87 -17.95
C TYR A 155 24.54 -5.15 -19.43
N ASN A 156 25.42 -5.99 -20.02
CA ASN A 156 25.39 -6.25 -21.46
C ASN A 156 24.28 -7.23 -21.85
N ASN A 157 23.83 -8.05 -20.92
CA ASN A 157 22.78 -9.06 -21.12
C ASN A 157 22.13 -9.47 -19.81
N ILE A 158 21.06 -10.27 -19.89
CA ILE A 158 20.30 -10.78 -18.73
C ILE A 158 21.19 -11.57 -17.77
N SER A 159 22.11 -12.38 -18.27
CA SER A 159 22.97 -13.22 -17.43
C SER A 159 23.92 -12.38 -16.56
N GLU A 160 24.47 -11.29 -17.11
CA GLU A 160 25.28 -10.32 -16.33
C GLU A 160 24.43 -9.62 -15.27
N TYR A 161 23.24 -9.19 -15.60
CA TYR A 161 22.30 -8.60 -14.65
C TYR A 161 22.01 -9.54 -13.49
N ILE A 162 21.61 -10.78 -13.79
CA ILE A 162 21.31 -11.81 -12.77
C ILE A 162 22.53 -12.13 -11.91
N ALA A 163 23.70 -12.28 -12.53
CA ALA A 163 24.94 -12.54 -11.79
C ALA A 163 25.26 -11.41 -10.80
N ALA A 164 25.05 -10.16 -11.20
CA ALA A 164 25.27 -8.99 -10.35
C ALA A 164 24.25 -8.93 -9.20
N LYS A 165 22.97 -9.14 -9.49
CA LYS A 165 21.90 -9.15 -8.45
C LYS A 165 22.07 -10.32 -7.48
N ASN A 166 22.56 -11.46 -7.93
CA ASN A 166 22.87 -12.61 -7.09
C ASN A 166 24.05 -12.35 -6.14
N ASN A 167 24.99 -11.53 -6.52
CA ASN A 167 26.14 -11.10 -5.68
C ASN A 167 26.75 -12.24 -4.81
N GLY A 168 26.97 -13.40 -5.42
CA GLY A 168 27.50 -14.59 -4.76
C GLY A 168 26.47 -15.47 -4.02
N THR A 169 25.22 -15.04 -3.89
CA THR A 169 24.12 -15.85 -3.33
C THR A 169 23.05 -16.03 -4.39
N GLU A 170 22.94 -17.24 -4.93
CA GLU A 170 21.96 -17.51 -5.97
C GLU A 170 20.53 -17.42 -5.41
N TRP A 171 19.82 -16.34 -5.69
CA TRP A 171 18.42 -16.13 -5.33
C TRP A 171 17.53 -15.83 -6.54
N LEU A 172 18.10 -15.25 -7.61
CA LEU A 172 17.50 -15.13 -8.93
C LEU A 172 17.95 -16.29 -9.82
N LEU A 173 17.00 -16.93 -10.46
CA LEU A 173 17.19 -18.03 -11.37
C LEU A 173 16.72 -17.64 -12.77
N TYR A 174 17.42 -18.12 -13.81
CA TYR A 174 17.01 -17.89 -15.18
C TYR A 174 17.11 -19.20 -15.98
N ASP A 175 16.03 -19.57 -16.60
CA ASP A 175 15.97 -20.73 -17.50
C ASP A 175 16.19 -20.25 -18.95
N GLU A 176 17.35 -20.53 -19.49
CA GLU A 176 17.73 -20.19 -20.84
C GLU A 176 16.85 -20.84 -21.93
N THR A 177 16.20 -21.97 -21.63
CA THR A 177 15.33 -22.67 -22.54
C THR A 177 13.96 -22.00 -22.66
N THR A 178 13.35 -21.70 -21.52
CA THR A 178 12.03 -21.08 -21.46
C THR A 178 12.09 -19.55 -21.46
N LYS A 179 13.29 -18.97 -21.31
CA LYS A 179 13.52 -17.52 -21.17
C LYS A 179 12.73 -16.91 -20.00
N LYS A 180 12.59 -17.67 -18.92
CA LYS A 180 11.86 -17.25 -17.71
C LYS A 180 12.81 -17.10 -16.52
N ALA A 181 12.61 -15.99 -15.81
CA ALA A 181 13.26 -15.76 -14.53
C ALA A 181 12.32 -16.11 -13.38
N SER A 182 12.89 -16.52 -12.28
CA SER A 182 12.17 -16.82 -11.02
C SER A 182 13.02 -16.44 -9.80
N ILE A 183 12.40 -16.37 -8.64
CA ILE A 183 13.07 -16.17 -7.35
C ILE A 183 13.00 -17.45 -6.52
N LYS A 184 14.00 -17.72 -5.70
CA LYS A 184 13.96 -18.89 -4.78
C LYS A 184 12.85 -18.71 -3.74
N SER A 185 12.79 -17.55 -3.10
CA SER A 185 11.78 -17.23 -2.10
C SER A 185 11.48 -15.72 -2.05
N VAL A 186 10.32 -15.36 -1.49
CA VAL A 186 9.99 -13.96 -1.19
C VAL A 186 11.00 -13.37 -0.20
N GLY A 187 11.45 -14.16 0.80
CA GLY A 187 12.45 -13.71 1.77
C GLY A 187 13.80 -13.38 1.14
N ASP A 188 14.24 -14.15 0.15
CA ASP A 188 15.46 -13.82 -0.59
C ASP A 188 15.30 -12.54 -1.41
N PHE A 189 14.16 -12.38 -2.09
CA PHE A 189 13.84 -11.12 -2.78
C PHE A 189 13.90 -9.92 -1.82
N VAL A 190 13.25 -10.02 -0.65
CA VAL A 190 13.22 -8.95 0.34
C VAL A 190 14.63 -8.59 0.82
N LYS A 191 15.44 -9.57 1.18
CA LYS A 191 16.82 -9.36 1.68
C LYS A 191 17.75 -8.71 0.65
N ASN A 192 17.50 -8.91 -0.64
CA ASN A 192 18.37 -8.41 -1.71
C ASN A 192 17.84 -7.13 -2.37
N CYS A 193 16.53 -6.86 -2.30
CA CYS A 193 15.89 -5.74 -3.02
C CYS A 193 15.18 -4.73 -2.13
N LYS A 194 15.02 -5.00 -0.84
CA LYS A 194 14.29 -4.13 0.08
C LYS A 194 15.12 -3.81 1.32
N ASN A 195 14.64 -2.84 2.09
CA ASN A 195 15.22 -2.50 3.38
C ASN A 195 14.07 -2.20 4.36
N ALA A 196 13.93 -2.98 5.44
CA ALA A 196 12.96 -2.71 6.49
C ALA A 196 13.44 -1.53 7.36
N LYS A 197 13.46 -0.33 6.79
CA LYS A 197 14.03 0.89 7.40
C LYS A 197 13.14 1.52 8.48
N LYS A 198 11.84 1.31 8.41
CA LYS A 198 10.90 1.81 9.43
C LYS A 198 11.07 1.02 10.73
N ASN A 199 10.81 1.68 11.84
CA ASN A 199 10.77 1.03 13.16
C ASN A 199 9.66 -0.02 13.22
N VAL A 200 9.67 -0.82 14.25
CA VAL A 200 8.51 -1.57 14.71
C VAL A 200 7.73 -0.66 15.69
N ALA A 201 6.49 -0.36 15.52
CA ALA A 201 5.59 -0.57 14.39
C ALA A 201 5.81 0.50 13.32
N ALA A 202 5.56 0.12 12.05
CA ALA A 202 6.01 0.92 10.91
C ALA A 202 5.11 2.11 10.59
N PHE A 203 3.84 2.08 11.02
CA PHE A 203 2.82 3.11 10.75
C PHE A 203 2.23 3.67 12.03
N ASP A 204 1.86 2.84 13.00
CA ASP A 204 1.46 3.28 14.33
C ASP A 204 2.67 3.23 15.28
N ASP A 205 3.65 4.11 15.03
CA ASP A 205 4.90 4.14 15.80
C ASP A 205 4.65 4.24 17.30
N LEU A 206 5.26 3.33 18.05
CA LEU A 206 5.15 3.23 19.51
C LEU A 206 5.47 4.54 20.28
N ASN A 207 6.11 5.51 19.62
CA ASN A 207 6.44 6.82 20.17
C ASN A 207 5.86 7.96 19.33
N TYR A 208 4.78 7.70 18.57
CA TYR A 208 4.07 8.68 17.75
C TYR A 208 4.93 9.33 16.65
N GLY A 209 5.94 8.65 16.17
CA GLY A 209 6.93 9.21 15.24
C GLY A 209 6.49 9.28 13.79
N GLN A 210 5.45 8.54 13.40
CA GLN A 210 5.00 8.46 12.02
C GLN A 210 3.96 9.54 11.66
N ALA A 211 3.88 9.85 10.37
CA ALA A 211 2.90 10.80 9.86
C ALA A 211 1.46 10.31 10.06
N GLU A 212 1.27 9.00 10.03
CA GLU A 212 -0.02 8.34 10.22
C GLU A 212 -0.58 8.60 11.63
N ASN A 213 0.23 8.64 12.67
CA ASN A 213 -0.20 9.04 14.02
C ASN A 213 -0.83 10.44 14.03
N ARG A 214 -0.38 11.36 13.16
CA ARG A 214 -0.94 12.72 13.05
C ARG A 214 -2.28 12.76 12.35
N VAL A 215 -2.54 11.83 11.40
CA VAL A 215 -3.83 11.73 10.70
C VAL A 215 -4.97 11.52 11.70
N PHE A 216 -4.71 10.79 12.77
CA PHE A 216 -5.70 10.49 13.81
C PHE A 216 -5.69 11.50 14.98
N GLY A 217 -4.81 12.51 14.94
CA GLY A 217 -4.81 13.60 15.92
C GLY A 217 -6.14 14.36 15.97
N THR A 218 -6.51 14.86 17.16
CA THR A 218 -7.74 15.64 17.36
C THR A 218 -7.41 17.13 17.57
N ASN A 219 -8.14 18.02 16.90
CA ASN A 219 -8.22 19.46 17.16
C ASN A 219 -6.97 20.33 16.99
N THR A 220 -5.76 19.80 17.02
CA THR A 220 -4.52 20.56 16.81
C THR A 220 -3.49 19.69 16.12
N ALA A 221 -2.62 20.32 15.32
CA ALA A 221 -1.51 19.65 14.63
C ALA A 221 -0.47 19.01 15.57
N GLU A 222 -0.54 19.32 16.86
CA GLU A 222 0.36 18.82 17.90
C GLU A 222 -0.13 17.53 18.55
N LYS A 223 -1.41 17.18 18.36
CA LYS A 223 -1.96 15.94 18.92
C LYS A 223 -1.83 14.82 17.90
N VAL A 224 -1.16 13.78 18.33
CA VAL A 224 -0.96 12.52 17.63
C VAL A 224 -1.75 11.43 18.37
N LYS A 225 -2.12 10.36 17.69
CA LYS A 225 -2.86 9.25 18.27
C LYS A 225 -2.35 7.92 17.77
N HIS A 226 -2.37 6.95 18.65
CA HIS A 226 -2.34 5.54 18.27
C HIS A 226 -3.68 5.14 17.65
N PHE A 227 -3.64 4.18 16.72
CA PHE A 227 -4.83 3.80 15.96
C PHE A 227 -4.95 2.29 15.66
N ASP A 228 -3.88 1.51 15.82
CA ASP A 228 -3.86 0.08 15.52
C ASP A 228 -4.35 -0.74 16.71
N GLN A 229 -5.54 -1.34 16.57
CA GLN A 229 -6.17 -2.16 17.60
C GLN A 229 -5.41 -3.48 17.83
N ILE A 230 -4.86 -4.09 16.78
CA ILE A 230 -4.14 -5.36 16.88
C ILE A 230 -2.84 -5.14 17.66
N LEU A 231 -2.16 -4.04 17.37
CA LEU A 231 -0.96 -3.64 18.09
C LEU A 231 -1.26 -3.42 19.59
N TYR A 232 -2.35 -2.71 19.91
CA TYR A 232 -2.80 -2.57 21.31
C TYR A 232 -3.07 -3.92 21.96
N ASP A 233 -3.80 -4.81 21.30
CA ASP A 233 -4.16 -6.12 21.85
C ASP A 233 -2.91 -6.97 22.14
N LEU A 234 -1.90 -6.91 21.27
CA LEU A 234 -0.61 -7.57 21.49
C LEU A 234 0.14 -6.98 22.68
N LEU A 235 0.23 -5.63 22.76
CA LEU A 235 0.91 -4.94 23.85
C LEU A 235 0.27 -5.23 25.21
N ASN A 236 -1.05 -5.32 25.26
CA ASN A 236 -1.80 -5.60 26.48
C ASN A 236 -1.76 -7.09 26.86
N THR A 237 -1.96 -7.99 25.90
CA THR A 237 -2.04 -9.44 26.16
C THR A 237 -0.68 -10.06 26.46
N ASN A 238 0.37 -9.59 25.76
CA ASN A 238 1.72 -10.14 25.88
C ASN A 238 2.65 -9.30 26.76
N LYS A 239 2.12 -8.35 27.55
CA LYS A 239 2.92 -7.41 28.35
C LYS A 239 3.95 -8.09 29.23
N ASP A 240 3.60 -9.20 29.90
CA ASP A 240 4.52 -9.93 30.77
C ASP A 240 5.70 -10.52 30.00
N LYS A 241 5.46 -11.05 28.79
CA LYS A 241 6.49 -11.52 27.86
C LYS A 241 7.39 -10.38 27.39
N TYR A 242 6.81 -9.24 27.10
CA TYR A 242 7.53 -8.07 26.59
C TYR A 242 8.33 -7.36 27.70
N ALA A 243 7.79 -7.31 28.92
CA ALA A 243 8.43 -6.69 30.08
C ALA A 243 9.77 -7.37 30.50
N GLU A 244 10.01 -8.60 30.05
CA GLU A 244 11.31 -9.24 30.23
C GLU A 244 12.44 -8.58 29.42
N LYS A 245 12.12 -7.64 28.52
CA LYS A 245 13.05 -6.98 27.61
C LYS A 245 13.34 -5.54 28.04
N GLY A 246 14.60 -5.13 27.87
CA GLY A 246 15.07 -3.83 28.34
C GLY A 246 14.54 -2.61 27.59
N ASP A 247 13.98 -2.80 26.39
CA ASP A 247 13.41 -1.76 25.54
C ASP A 247 11.88 -1.64 25.66
N TRP A 248 11.24 -2.43 26.54
CA TRP A 248 9.83 -2.33 26.88
C TRP A 248 9.53 -1.07 27.73
N LYS A 249 8.37 -0.47 27.50
CA LYS A 249 7.81 0.57 28.38
C LYS A 249 6.45 0.15 28.91
N GLU A 250 6.31 0.18 30.22
CA GLU A 250 5.05 -0.17 30.92
C GLU A 250 3.86 0.72 30.53
N THR A 251 4.13 1.90 29.97
CA THR A 251 3.10 2.88 29.59
C THR A 251 2.43 2.57 28.25
N TYR A 252 3.02 1.75 27.39
CA TYR A 252 2.48 1.50 26.06
C TYR A 252 1.00 1.09 26.03
N PRO A 253 0.53 0.08 26.78
CA PRO A 253 -0.88 -0.30 26.73
C PRO A 253 -1.83 0.83 27.16
N ASP A 254 -1.46 1.62 28.17
CA ASP A 254 -2.27 2.72 28.68
C ASP A 254 -2.30 3.89 27.68
N GLU A 255 -1.21 4.17 26.97
CA GLU A 255 -1.15 5.20 25.94
C GLU A 255 -2.14 4.89 24.80
N TYR A 256 -2.15 3.65 24.28
CA TYR A 256 -3.13 3.19 23.28
C TYR A 256 -4.58 3.27 23.78
N LEU A 257 -4.83 2.76 24.99
CA LEU A 257 -6.18 2.76 25.56
C LEU A 257 -6.74 4.18 25.73
N ASN A 258 -5.91 5.12 26.17
CA ASN A 258 -6.30 6.52 26.30
C ASN A 258 -6.63 7.14 24.94
N ASP A 259 -5.83 6.83 23.91
CA ASP A 259 -6.04 7.36 22.56
C ASP A 259 -7.33 6.84 21.93
N PHE A 260 -7.65 5.57 22.13
CA PHE A 260 -8.91 4.99 21.65
C PHE A 260 -10.15 5.56 22.34
N GLY A 261 -10.02 6.07 23.56
CA GLY A 261 -11.10 6.72 24.30
C GLY A 261 -11.39 8.16 23.87
N ASP A 262 -10.50 8.78 23.09
CA ASP A 262 -10.67 10.16 22.65
C ASP A 262 -11.54 10.27 21.39
N GLU A 263 -12.37 11.31 21.36
CA GLU A 263 -13.23 11.62 20.22
C GLU A 263 -12.79 12.93 19.53
N ASP A 264 -13.03 13.01 18.23
CA ASP A 264 -12.88 14.25 17.46
C ASP A 264 -14.05 15.22 17.74
N SER A 265 -14.03 16.40 17.09
CA SER A 265 -15.11 17.40 17.22
C SER A 265 -16.48 16.94 16.73
N MET A 266 -16.54 15.80 16.03
CA MET A 266 -17.75 15.18 15.51
C MET A 266 -18.27 14.03 16.40
N GLY A 267 -17.56 13.70 17.49
CA GLY A 267 -17.86 12.55 18.34
C GLY A 267 -17.40 11.22 17.75
N ASN A 268 -16.48 11.22 16.79
CA ASN A 268 -15.90 9.99 16.24
C ASN A 268 -14.62 9.63 16.99
N ASN A 269 -14.58 8.41 17.50
CA ASN A 269 -13.36 7.84 18.07
C ASN A 269 -12.35 7.45 16.96
N VAL A 270 -11.15 7.06 17.35
CA VAL A 270 -10.07 6.66 16.44
C VAL A 270 -10.50 5.51 15.54
N THR A 271 -11.16 4.48 16.06
CA THR A 271 -11.60 3.31 15.28
C THR A 271 -12.60 3.70 14.18
N THR A 272 -13.58 4.55 14.50
CA THR A 272 -14.52 5.06 13.49
C THR A 272 -13.79 5.81 12.38
N ARG A 273 -12.82 6.66 12.76
CA ARG A 273 -12.02 7.43 11.81
C ARG A 273 -11.11 6.54 10.96
N LEU A 274 -10.50 5.52 11.56
CA LEU A 274 -9.70 4.52 10.86
C LEU A 274 -10.52 3.82 9.77
N ASN A 275 -11.74 3.38 10.09
CA ASN A 275 -12.65 2.75 9.16
C ASN A 275 -13.01 3.67 7.97
N ILE A 276 -13.12 4.98 8.19
CA ILE A 276 -13.36 5.97 7.10
C ILE A 276 -12.18 5.99 6.12
N TYR A 277 -10.94 5.82 6.59
CA TYR A 277 -9.75 5.81 5.74
C TYR A 277 -9.44 4.43 5.13
N ASN A 278 -10.12 3.37 5.56
CA ASN A 278 -9.83 2.01 5.14
C ASN A 278 -10.73 1.55 3.98
N PRO A 279 -10.23 1.47 2.73
CA PRO A 279 -11.04 0.98 1.61
C PRO A 279 -11.48 -0.47 1.79
N MET A 280 -10.67 -1.33 2.42
CA MET A 280 -11.02 -2.73 2.66
C MET A 280 -12.25 -2.86 3.55
N TYR A 281 -12.49 -1.91 4.47
CA TYR A 281 -13.67 -1.86 5.32
C TYR A 281 -14.98 -1.91 4.51
N TYR A 282 -14.98 -1.37 3.30
CA TYR A 282 -16.14 -1.32 2.41
C TYR A 282 -16.16 -2.42 1.34
N LEU A 283 -15.00 -3.02 1.07
CA LEU A 283 -14.80 -3.93 -0.05
C LEU A 283 -14.96 -5.42 0.31
N ILE A 284 -14.75 -5.80 1.56
CA ILE A 284 -14.77 -7.19 1.99
C ILE A 284 -15.73 -7.44 3.16
N ASP A 285 -16.37 -8.61 3.16
CA ASP A 285 -17.40 -8.99 4.14
C ASP A 285 -16.85 -9.37 5.53
N TYR A 286 -15.55 -9.30 5.69
CA TYR A 286 -14.87 -9.38 6.98
C TYR A 286 -15.20 -8.18 7.89
N TYR A 287 -15.50 -7.02 7.30
CA TYR A 287 -15.78 -5.77 8.00
C TYR A 287 -17.27 -5.41 7.99
N ASP A 288 -17.73 -4.77 9.06
CA ASP A 288 -19.12 -4.32 9.21
C ASP A 288 -19.57 -3.29 8.15
N GLY A 289 -18.62 -2.60 7.55
CA GLY A 289 -18.87 -1.60 6.50
C GLY A 289 -19.04 -2.17 5.10
N TYR A 290 -19.00 -3.48 4.92
CA TYR A 290 -19.11 -4.09 3.60
C TYR A 290 -20.35 -3.61 2.82
N LYS A 291 -20.12 -3.08 1.61
CA LYS A 291 -21.16 -2.56 0.72
C LYS A 291 -21.99 -1.39 1.28
N THR A 292 -21.49 -0.67 2.26
CA THR A 292 -22.17 0.52 2.80
C THR A 292 -21.73 1.83 2.13
N SER A 293 -20.85 1.76 1.13
CA SER A 293 -20.33 2.92 0.39
C SER A 293 -20.47 2.72 -1.11
N ASP A 294 -20.58 3.83 -1.83
CA ASP A 294 -20.43 3.86 -3.29
C ASP A 294 -18.95 3.68 -3.62
N VAL A 295 -18.62 2.71 -4.44
CA VAL A 295 -17.26 2.41 -4.88
C VAL A 295 -17.12 2.75 -6.36
N ALA A 296 -16.09 3.51 -6.71
CA ALA A 296 -15.78 3.83 -8.12
C ALA A 296 -15.74 2.57 -8.98
N ASP A 297 -15.95 2.70 -10.28
CA ASP A 297 -16.02 1.55 -11.16
C ASP A 297 -14.66 1.13 -11.71
N HIS A 298 -13.71 2.05 -11.80
CA HIS A 298 -12.41 1.83 -12.42
C HIS A 298 -11.27 2.17 -11.47
N PHE A 299 -10.28 1.27 -11.40
CA PHE A 299 -9.09 1.47 -10.57
C PHE A 299 -7.83 1.14 -11.35
N ARG A 300 -6.78 1.93 -11.11
CA ARG A 300 -5.45 1.65 -11.61
C ARG A 300 -4.45 1.78 -10.46
N ILE A 301 -3.80 0.67 -10.11
CA ILE A 301 -2.88 0.58 -8.97
C ILE A 301 -1.51 0.18 -9.50
N ASN A 302 -0.53 1.02 -9.30
CA ASN A 302 0.86 0.75 -9.66
C ASN A 302 1.74 0.79 -8.42
N THR A 303 2.67 -0.15 -8.28
CA THR A 303 3.61 -0.16 -7.17
C THR A 303 5.01 -0.56 -7.58
N GLY A 304 6.00 0.12 -7.03
CA GLY A 304 7.40 -0.28 -7.15
C GLY A 304 7.70 -1.47 -6.24
N LEU A 305 8.24 -2.54 -6.81
CA LEU A 305 8.53 -3.74 -6.02
C LEU A 305 9.65 -3.54 -5.01
N PHE A 306 10.60 -2.62 -5.28
CA PHE A 306 11.76 -2.36 -4.41
C PHE A 306 11.45 -1.36 -3.29
N GLN A 307 10.23 -0.79 -3.25
CA GLN A 307 9.86 0.12 -2.19
C GLN A 307 9.98 -0.52 -0.80
N SER A 308 10.40 0.29 0.18
CA SER A 308 10.55 -0.09 1.58
C SER A 308 9.65 0.72 2.52
N ASP A 309 8.76 1.55 1.97
CA ASP A 309 7.85 2.40 2.73
C ASP A 309 6.54 1.69 3.06
N THR A 310 6.07 0.82 2.16
CA THR A 310 4.83 0.03 2.32
C THR A 310 5.10 -1.44 1.96
N GLY A 311 4.45 -2.36 2.65
CA GLY A 311 4.44 -3.77 2.25
C GLY A 311 3.67 -3.96 0.95
N ASN A 312 4.27 -4.52 -0.11
CA ASN A 312 3.59 -4.73 -1.39
C ASN A 312 2.31 -5.57 -1.29
N VAL A 313 2.11 -6.26 -0.20
CA VAL A 313 0.89 -7.01 0.09
C VAL A 313 -0.30 -6.10 0.39
N VAL A 314 -0.08 -4.86 0.79
CA VAL A 314 -1.16 -3.88 0.99
C VAL A 314 -1.81 -3.54 -0.33
N GLU A 315 -1.00 -3.21 -1.35
CA GLU A 315 -1.50 -2.92 -2.70
C GLU A 315 -2.10 -4.16 -3.36
N MET A 316 -1.48 -5.33 -3.16
CA MET A 316 -1.98 -6.60 -3.66
C MET A 316 -3.35 -6.95 -3.05
N ASN A 317 -3.54 -6.74 -1.74
CA ASN A 317 -4.83 -6.95 -1.08
C ASN A 317 -5.90 -6.00 -1.61
N LEU A 318 -5.57 -4.72 -1.80
CA LEU A 318 -6.49 -3.75 -2.37
C LEU A 318 -6.92 -4.16 -3.79
N TYR A 319 -5.97 -4.58 -4.63
CA TYR A 319 -6.26 -5.12 -5.96
C TYR A 319 -7.24 -6.30 -5.91
N LEU A 320 -6.92 -7.30 -5.08
CA LEU A 320 -7.74 -8.51 -4.96
C LEU A 320 -9.12 -8.21 -4.39
N ALA A 321 -9.23 -7.30 -3.43
CA ALA A 321 -10.50 -6.88 -2.85
C ALA A 321 -11.39 -6.19 -3.90
N LEU A 322 -10.85 -5.27 -4.68
CA LEU A 322 -11.55 -4.60 -5.77
C LEU A 322 -12.00 -5.58 -6.85
N LEU A 323 -11.11 -6.49 -7.24
CA LEU A 323 -11.44 -7.56 -8.20
C LEU A 323 -12.56 -8.45 -7.68
N ASN A 324 -12.49 -8.89 -6.42
CA ASN A 324 -13.51 -9.75 -5.82
C ASN A 324 -14.82 -9.00 -5.57
N TYR A 325 -14.77 -7.68 -5.40
CA TYR A 325 -15.97 -6.83 -5.33
C TYR A 325 -16.64 -6.66 -6.69
N GLY A 326 -15.96 -7.00 -7.79
CA GLY A 326 -16.47 -6.92 -9.16
C GLY A 326 -16.18 -5.58 -9.85
N LYS A 327 -15.10 -4.89 -9.46
CA LYS A 327 -14.66 -3.65 -10.09
C LYS A 327 -13.65 -3.90 -11.20
N ASP A 328 -13.59 -2.99 -12.16
CA ASP A 328 -12.56 -2.94 -13.17
C ASP A 328 -11.28 -2.40 -12.54
N VAL A 329 -10.25 -3.24 -12.44
CA VAL A 329 -9.02 -2.91 -11.74
C VAL A 329 -7.79 -3.40 -12.47
N GLU A 330 -6.88 -2.47 -12.77
CA GLU A 330 -5.54 -2.74 -13.25
C GLU A 330 -4.57 -2.74 -12.07
N PHE A 331 -3.71 -3.75 -12.01
CA PHE A 331 -2.65 -3.84 -11.00
C PHE A 331 -1.31 -4.10 -11.67
N THR A 332 -0.37 -3.20 -11.47
CA THR A 332 0.97 -3.29 -12.06
C THR A 332 2.03 -3.18 -10.98
N THR A 333 2.87 -4.20 -10.88
CA THR A 333 4.09 -4.16 -10.07
C THR A 333 5.29 -3.91 -10.98
N VAL A 334 6.19 -3.02 -10.56
CA VAL A 334 7.30 -2.59 -11.41
C VAL A 334 8.64 -2.92 -10.75
N TRP A 335 9.38 -3.82 -11.39
CA TRP A 335 10.73 -4.22 -10.98
C TRP A 335 11.70 -3.04 -11.00
N GLU A 336 12.63 -2.98 -10.08
CA GLU A 336 13.60 -1.86 -9.89
C GLU A 336 12.99 -0.48 -9.58
N LYS A 337 11.69 -0.39 -9.33
CA LYS A 337 11.10 0.87 -8.86
C LYS A 337 10.87 0.82 -7.36
N GLU A 338 11.18 1.94 -6.71
CA GLU A 338 10.96 2.20 -5.30
C GLU A 338 9.58 2.87 -5.06
N HIS A 339 9.43 3.64 -3.99
CA HIS A 339 8.20 4.38 -3.67
C HIS A 339 8.08 5.64 -4.54
N VAL A 340 7.68 5.44 -5.80
CA VAL A 340 7.61 6.48 -6.84
C VAL A 340 6.39 6.26 -7.74
N GLU A 341 6.19 7.15 -8.73
CA GLU A 341 5.26 6.91 -9.83
C GLU A 341 5.74 5.70 -10.67
N ALA A 342 5.37 4.51 -10.21
CA ALA A 342 5.85 3.25 -10.76
C ALA A 342 5.09 2.89 -12.04
N GLU A 343 5.60 3.31 -13.17
CA GLU A 343 5.09 2.93 -14.49
C GLU A 343 6.00 1.88 -15.13
N ARG A 344 5.39 0.85 -15.72
CA ARG A 344 6.11 -0.20 -16.44
C ARG A 344 6.76 0.36 -17.71
N THR A 345 6.01 1.17 -18.45
CA THR A 345 6.46 1.84 -19.68
C THR A 345 5.83 3.22 -19.81
N GLY A 346 6.43 4.12 -20.56
CA GLY A 346 5.89 5.45 -20.80
C GLY A 346 6.08 6.39 -19.60
N THR A 347 5.20 7.36 -19.49
CA THR A 347 5.18 8.32 -18.37
C THR A 347 3.85 8.26 -17.63
N SER A 348 3.86 8.58 -16.34
CA SER A 348 2.68 8.61 -15.49
C SER A 348 1.55 9.46 -16.08
N THR A 349 1.88 10.66 -16.56
CA THR A 349 0.92 11.58 -17.18
C THR A 349 0.30 11.01 -18.45
N ALA A 350 1.12 10.45 -19.37
CA ALA A 350 0.60 9.90 -20.62
C ALA A 350 -0.27 8.67 -20.38
N ASN A 351 0.17 7.78 -19.48
CA ASN A 351 -0.58 6.58 -19.13
C ASN A 351 -1.91 6.91 -18.41
N PHE A 352 -1.90 7.92 -17.52
CA PHE A 352 -3.14 8.39 -16.88
C PHE A 352 -4.14 8.94 -17.91
N ILE A 353 -3.68 9.78 -18.83
CA ILE A 353 -4.54 10.33 -19.90
C ILE A 353 -5.09 9.21 -20.78
N SER A 354 -4.27 8.23 -21.13
CA SER A 354 -4.70 7.06 -21.93
C SER A 354 -5.77 6.28 -21.20
N TRP A 355 -5.53 5.95 -19.93
CA TRP A 355 -6.47 5.21 -19.08
C TRP A 355 -7.82 5.91 -18.93
N VAL A 356 -7.84 7.24 -18.63
CA VAL A 356 -9.08 8.02 -18.57
C VAL A 356 -9.79 8.02 -19.93
N THR A 357 -9.05 8.18 -21.03
CA THR A 357 -9.61 8.17 -22.39
C THR A 357 -10.26 6.83 -22.74
N GLU A 358 -9.69 5.73 -22.29
CA GLU A 358 -10.24 4.39 -22.51
C GLU A 358 -11.53 4.16 -21.75
N ILE A 359 -11.59 4.58 -20.48
CA ILE A 359 -12.82 4.57 -19.66
C ILE A 359 -13.95 5.34 -20.35
N GLU A 360 -13.67 6.58 -20.79
CA GLU A 360 -14.65 7.42 -21.45
C GLU A 360 -15.17 6.84 -22.77
N LYS A 361 -14.32 6.18 -23.54
CA LYS A 361 -14.72 5.50 -24.79
C LYS A 361 -15.58 4.26 -24.54
N GLY A 362 -15.28 3.49 -23.49
CA GLY A 362 -16.04 2.31 -23.13
C GLY A 362 -17.50 2.62 -22.77
N GLU A 363 -17.77 3.78 -22.23
CA GLU A 363 -19.13 4.24 -21.89
C GLU A 363 -19.83 5.02 -23.04
N GLY A 364 -19.04 5.52 -24.02
CA GLY A 364 -19.54 6.38 -25.12
C GLY A 364 -20.32 5.68 -26.19
N SER A 365 -20.69 4.40 -26.07
CA SER A 365 -21.51 3.73 -27.09
C SER A 365 -23.01 4.10 -27.02
N ASP A 366 -23.46 4.87 -26.03
CA ASP A 366 -24.88 5.18 -25.83
C ASP A 366 -25.24 6.68 -25.72
N THR A 367 -24.30 7.66 -25.78
CA THR A 367 -24.69 9.06 -25.77
C THR A 367 -23.83 9.94 -26.69
N THR A 368 -24.48 10.55 -27.67
CA THR A 368 -23.98 11.67 -28.46
C THR A 368 -24.00 12.93 -27.60
N ASP A 369 -22.94 13.24 -26.88
CA ASP A 369 -22.71 14.58 -26.33
C ASP A 369 -21.23 14.93 -26.34
N ASN A 370 -20.93 15.95 -27.18
CA ASN A 370 -19.62 16.58 -27.37
C ASN A 370 -19.28 17.49 -26.18
N ASN A 371 -18.66 17.00 -25.13
CA ASN A 371 -18.16 17.84 -24.01
C ASN A 371 -16.66 17.70 -23.75
N PHE A 372 -15.85 17.49 -24.79
CA PHE A 372 -14.39 17.34 -24.68
C PHE A 372 -13.65 18.59 -24.18
N SER A 373 -14.24 19.79 -24.26
CA SER A 373 -13.57 21.05 -23.88
C SER A 373 -13.53 21.30 -22.38
N ASN A 374 -14.35 20.65 -21.57
CA ASN A 374 -14.41 20.86 -20.12
C ASN A 374 -13.42 20.00 -19.32
N ILE A 375 -12.98 18.87 -19.85
CA ILE A 375 -12.09 17.92 -19.16
C ILE A 375 -10.67 18.47 -19.04
N ILE A 376 -10.18 19.18 -20.05
CA ILE A 376 -8.82 19.77 -20.04
C ILE A 376 -8.68 20.86 -18.96
N ASN A 377 -9.74 21.62 -18.68
CA ASN A 377 -9.72 22.64 -17.63
C ASN A 377 -9.72 22.04 -16.21
N ILE A 378 -10.31 20.88 -16.00
CA ILE A 378 -10.31 20.18 -14.70
C ILE A 378 -8.95 19.56 -14.41
N SER A 379 -8.26 19.03 -15.42
CA SER A 379 -6.90 18.47 -15.26
C SER A 379 -5.87 19.49 -14.82
N TYR A 380 -5.95 20.74 -15.31
CA TYR A 380 -5.08 21.83 -14.86
C TYR A 380 -5.35 22.24 -13.40
N PHE A 381 -6.60 22.18 -12.97
CA PHE A 381 -6.99 22.55 -11.60
C PHE A 381 -6.55 21.47 -10.58
N LEU A 382 -6.63 20.20 -10.95
CA LEU A 382 -6.17 19.08 -10.11
C LEU A 382 -4.64 18.99 -10.02
N TYR A 383 -3.92 19.34 -11.08
CA TYR A 383 -2.45 19.43 -11.07
C TYR A 383 -1.97 20.57 -10.15
N LEU A 384 -2.66 21.70 -10.11
CA LEU A 384 -2.38 22.80 -9.17
C LEU A 384 -2.71 22.44 -7.71
N LEU A 385 -3.74 21.60 -7.47
CA LEU A 385 -4.09 21.15 -6.12
C LEU A 385 -3.07 20.13 -5.57
N SER A 386 -2.53 19.26 -6.41
CA SER A 386 -1.49 18.30 -5.99
C SER A 386 -0.16 18.97 -5.65
N LEU A 387 0.14 20.12 -6.28
CA LEU A 387 1.32 20.95 -5.96
C LEU A 387 1.15 21.75 -4.65
N LEU A 388 -0.07 22.03 -4.21
CA LEU A 388 -0.36 22.75 -2.97
C LEU A 388 -0.36 21.88 -1.70
N ILE A 389 -0.33 20.55 -1.85
CA ILE A 389 -0.29 19.59 -0.74
C ILE A 389 1.16 19.14 -0.43
N LEU A 390 2.13 19.57 -1.24
CA LEU A 390 3.56 19.25 -1.10
C LEU A 390 4.40 20.35 -0.41
N PHE A 391 3.75 21.36 0.24
CA PHE A 391 4.43 22.35 1.07
C PHE A 391 3.87 22.39 2.48
#